data_41fa7cef4adbb43bfa94935864e3273f
#
_entry.id   41fa7cef4adbb43bfa94935864e3273f
#
_cell.length_a   1.000
_cell.length_b   1.000
_cell.length_c   1.000
_cell.angle_alpha   90.00
_cell.angle_beta   90.00
_cell.angle_gamma   90.00
#
_symmetry.space_group_name_H-M   'P 1'
#
loop_
_entity.id
_entity.type
_entity.pdbx_description
1 polymer ?
#
loop_
_entity_poly.entity_id
_entity_poly.type
_entity_poly.pdbx_seq_one_letter_code
_entity_poly.pdbx_strand_id
1 'polypeptide(L)'
;MLTGRRLVRSWQLKRCAHAGAPPCCWRGLASRTRCGRARAGAIVRSDTERNRRKLIKSAAFLVSRRGTTVKMADVAERAEVATATAYRHFSSVDEILAEYRYDVGLRLLKFSQKAESQGVALLADVSAEWVRLVVKHGRAMVHTRSDEGYLARLRSGARYLTVQAEALERPITEAAAELGIPDPGDEGTFLWNILFDPREIFDLMNTVGLSEEQVSRRLVAACCGSLQGWSTVAQR
;
A
#
# COMPACT_ATOMS: atom_id res chain seq x y z
N MET A 1 -24.14 33.39 8.08
CA MET A 1 -22.82 34.00 8.30
C MET A 1 -22.08 33.18 9.32
N LEU A 2 -21.09 32.40 8.91
CA LEU A 2 -19.91 31.97 9.68
C LEU A 2 -19.05 31.10 8.76
N THR A 3 -18.01 31.73 8.27
CA THR A 3 -17.02 31.19 7.34
C THR A 3 -16.03 30.30 8.08
N GLY A 4 -16.06 29.01 7.81
CA GLY A 4 -15.03 28.04 8.28
C GLY A 4 -13.87 27.95 7.29
N ARG A 5 -12.75 28.63 7.57
CA ARG A 5 -11.51 28.56 6.79
C ARG A 5 -10.83 27.22 6.97
N ARG A 6 -10.63 26.50 5.87
CA ARG A 6 -9.77 25.32 5.78
C ARG A 6 -8.30 25.73 6.01
N LEU A 7 -7.66 25.13 6.99
CA LEU A 7 -6.21 25.20 7.19
C LEU A 7 -5.55 24.11 6.33
N VAL A 8 -5.07 24.53 5.15
CA VAL A 8 -4.13 23.73 4.35
C VAL A 8 -2.77 23.87 5.01
N ARG A 9 -2.26 22.83 5.62
CA ARG A 9 -0.87 22.76 6.09
C ARG A 9 0.01 22.32 4.94
N SER A 10 0.64 23.30 4.30
CA SER A 10 1.75 23.08 3.37
C SER A 10 2.99 22.62 4.13
N TRP A 11 3.51 21.44 3.80
CA TRP A 11 4.84 21.02 4.21
C TRP A 11 5.86 21.60 3.25
N GLN A 12 6.46 22.71 3.63
CA GLN A 12 7.63 23.24 2.92
C GLN A 12 8.90 22.52 3.38
N LEU A 13 9.51 21.80 2.44
CA LEU A 13 10.87 21.29 2.55
C LEU A 13 11.85 22.46 2.64
N LYS A 14 12.47 22.65 3.81
CA LYS A 14 13.61 23.55 3.96
C LYS A 14 14.86 22.85 3.41
N ARG A 15 15.33 23.32 2.25
CA ARG A 15 16.67 23.04 1.74
C ARG A 15 17.66 23.86 2.56
N CYS A 16 18.56 23.20 3.29
CA CYS A 16 19.78 23.84 3.80
C CYS A 16 20.86 23.77 2.74
N ALA A 17 21.10 24.89 2.10
CA ALA A 17 22.35 25.15 1.33
C ALA A 17 23.27 25.95 2.25
N HIS A 18 24.44 25.44 2.58
CA HIS A 18 25.57 26.26 3.00
C HIS A 18 26.84 25.71 2.41
N ALA A 19 27.47 26.62 1.67
CA ALA A 19 28.72 26.47 1.00
C ALA A 19 29.88 26.62 1.99
N GLY A 20 31.07 26.16 1.57
CA GLY A 20 32.34 26.64 2.05
C GLY A 20 33.20 25.61 2.78
N ALA A 21 34.06 24.94 2.04
CA ALA A 21 35.25 24.30 2.58
C ALA A 21 36.45 25.21 2.39
N PRO A 22 37.40 25.26 3.34
CA PRO A 22 38.79 25.51 3.01
C PRO A 22 39.67 24.27 3.23
N PRO A 23 40.83 24.18 2.52
CA PRO A 23 41.71 23.04 2.60
C PRO A 23 42.73 23.22 3.72
N CYS A 24 42.93 22.19 4.54
CA CYS A 24 44.14 22.10 5.36
C CYS A 24 44.68 20.66 5.35
N CYS A 25 45.83 20.55 4.68
CA CYS A 25 46.78 19.48 4.87
C CYS A 25 47.28 19.43 6.31
N TRP A 26 47.12 18.27 6.96
CA TRP A 26 48.02 17.85 8.01
C TRP A 26 48.21 16.33 8.00
N ARG A 27 49.44 15.91 7.77
CA ARG A 27 49.92 14.53 7.96
C ARG A 27 49.97 14.24 9.44
N GLY A 28 49.48 13.07 9.87
CA GLY A 28 49.72 12.58 11.23
C GLY A 28 48.99 11.28 11.50
N LEU A 29 49.79 10.22 11.64
CA LEU A 29 49.45 8.87 12.16
C LEU A 29 48.31 8.89 13.19
N ALA A 30 47.32 8.08 13.04
CA ALA A 30 46.77 7.14 14.02
C ALA A 30 45.36 6.64 13.66
N SER A 31 45.22 5.37 13.87
CA SER A 31 44.03 4.57 14.13
C SER A 31 43.27 3.95 12.98
N ARG A 32 43.69 2.73 12.68
CA ARG A 32 42.99 1.70 11.91
C ARG A 32 41.68 1.18 12.54
N THR A 33 41.15 1.87 13.55
CA THR A 33 40.00 1.37 14.35
C THR A 33 38.64 1.94 13.95
N ARG A 34 38.56 2.94 13.06
CA ARG A 34 37.26 3.54 12.66
C ARG A 34 36.56 2.88 11.44
N CYS A 35 37.32 2.15 10.62
CA CYS A 35 36.76 1.51 9.40
C CYS A 35 35.96 0.23 9.70
N GLY A 36 36.24 -0.46 10.83
CA GLY A 36 35.56 -1.70 11.21
C GLY A 36 34.14 -1.52 11.70
N ARG A 37 33.86 -0.42 12.44
CA ARG A 37 32.51 -0.16 12.99
C ARG A 37 31.49 0.26 11.93
N ALA A 38 31.88 1.02 10.92
CA ALA A 38 30.98 1.42 9.84
C ALA A 38 30.59 0.24 8.94
N ARG A 39 31.53 -0.67 8.66
CA ARG A 39 31.25 -1.90 7.89
C ARG A 39 30.39 -2.89 8.67
N ALA A 40 30.61 -3.09 9.96
CA ALA A 40 29.81 -3.96 10.80
C ALA A 40 28.35 -3.47 10.90
N GLY A 41 28.14 -2.14 11.08
CA GLY A 41 26.80 -1.55 11.11
C GLY A 41 26.05 -1.65 9.77
N ALA A 42 26.75 -1.57 8.63
CA ALA A 42 26.15 -1.75 7.31
C ALA A 42 25.77 -3.21 7.05
N ILE A 43 26.60 -4.18 7.46
CA ILE A 43 26.32 -5.62 7.33
C ILE A 43 25.12 -6.00 8.21
N VAL A 44 25.06 -5.56 9.46
CA VAL A 44 23.94 -5.86 10.36
C VAL A 44 22.62 -5.29 9.85
N ARG A 45 22.61 -4.08 9.30
CA ARG A 45 21.41 -3.49 8.67
C ARG A 45 20.97 -4.27 7.44
N SER A 46 21.90 -4.76 6.62
CA SER A 46 21.62 -5.58 5.43
C SER A 46 20.99 -6.92 5.81
N ASP A 47 21.50 -7.58 6.88
CA ASP A 47 20.97 -8.86 7.34
C ASP A 47 19.59 -8.70 7.98
N THR A 48 19.38 -7.64 8.74
CA THR A 48 18.08 -7.28 9.31
C THR A 48 17.02 -7.09 8.22
N GLU A 49 17.32 -6.32 7.20
CA GLU A 49 16.39 -6.09 6.09
C GLU A 49 16.17 -7.34 5.24
N ARG A 50 17.20 -8.18 5.04
CA ARG A 50 17.07 -9.47 4.37
C ARG A 50 16.14 -10.40 5.12
N ASN A 51 16.30 -10.53 6.44
CA ASN A 51 15.47 -11.37 7.29
C ASN A 51 14.01 -10.86 7.29
N ARG A 52 13.80 -9.56 7.38
CA ARG A 52 12.47 -8.96 7.28
C ARG A 52 11.77 -9.33 5.98
N ARG A 53 12.44 -9.22 4.83
CA ARG A 53 11.90 -9.60 3.52
C ARG A 53 11.62 -11.11 3.40
N LYS A 54 12.49 -11.97 3.98
CA LYS A 54 12.25 -13.42 4.03
C LYS A 54 10.98 -13.74 4.81
N LEU A 55 10.78 -13.12 5.98
CA LEU A 55 9.59 -13.31 6.81
C LEU A 55 8.32 -12.90 6.07
N ILE A 56 8.30 -11.73 5.42
CA ILE A 56 7.15 -11.25 4.63
C ILE A 56 6.79 -12.23 3.50
N LYS A 57 7.77 -12.68 2.73
CA LYS A 57 7.53 -13.65 1.64
C LYS A 57 7.06 -15.00 2.17
N SER A 58 7.63 -15.47 3.27
CA SER A 58 7.27 -16.76 3.89
C SER A 58 5.86 -16.74 4.46
N ALA A 59 5.46 -15.68 5.15
CA ALA A 59 4.11 -15.51 5.66
C ALA A 59 3.08 -15.47 4.52
N ALA A 60 3.30 -14.64 3.50
CA ALA A 60 2.41 -14.57 2.34
C ALA A 60 2.25 -15.92 1.64
N PHE A 61 3.33 -16.68 1.47
CA PHE A 61 3.28 -18.02 0.88
C PHE A 61 2.48 -19.01 1.74
N LEU A 62 2.73 -19.05 3.05
CA LEU A 62 2.07 -20.00 3.94
C LEU A 62 0.58 -19.66 4.07
N VAL A 63 0.24 -18.39 4.27
CA VAL A 63 -1.15 -17.94 4.44
C VAL A 63 -1.96 -18.14 3.17
N SER A 64 -1.38 -17.94 1.99
CA SER A 64 -2.07 -18.22 0.73
C SER A 64 -2.47 -19.70 0.55
N ARG A 65 -1.84 -20.64 1.27
CA ARG A 65 -2.09 -22.07 1.19
C ARG A 65 -2.86 -22.63 2.39
N ARG A 66 -2.60 -22.11 3.60
CA ARG A 66 -3.11 -22.64 4.87
C ARG A 66 -4.11 -21.71 5.56
N GLY A 67 -4.32 -20.50 5.03
CA GLY A 67 -5.20 -19.50 5.63
C GLY A 67 -4.69 -18.99 6.98
N THR A 68 -5.63 -18.74 7.89
CA THR A 68 -5.37 -18.14 9.21
C THR A 68 -4.74 -19.08 10.24
N THR A 69 -4.48 -20.35 9.90
CA THR A 69 -3.88 -21.33 10.83
C THR A 69 -2.36 -21.18 10.97
N VAL A 70 -1.73 -20.32 10.16
CA VAL A 70 -0.28 -20.09 10.15
C VAL A 70 0.17 -19.39 11.41
N LYS A 71 1.18 -19.96 12.08
CA LYS A 71 1.80 -19.41 13.29
C LYS A 71 3.15 -18.76 12.97
N MET A 72 3.62 -17.88 13.86
CA MET A 72 4.93 -17.24 13.72
C MET A 72 6.08 -18.25 13.62
N ALA A 73 5.98 -19.38 14.32
CA ALA A 73 6.98 -20.48 14.24
C ALA A 73 7.07 -21.05 12.82
N ASP A 74 5.94 -21.30 12.14
CA ASP A 74 5.92 -21.80 10.76
C ASP A 74 6.58 -20.78 9.79
N VAL A 75 6.32 -19.49 10.02
CA VAL A 75 6.89 -18.41 9.21
C VAL A 75 8.40 -18.33 9.42
N ALA A 76 8.86 -18.40 10.67
CA ALA A 76 10.28 -18.36 11.03
C ALA A 76 11.06 -19.55 10.46
N GLU A 77 10.50 -20.75 10.59
CA GLU A 77 11.06 -21.99 10.02
C GLU A 77 11.23 -21.86 8.51
N ARG A 78 10.16 -21.49 7.80
CA ARG A 78 10.22 -21.31 6.34
C ARG A 78 11.18 -20.19 5.92
N ALA A 79 11.30 -19.14 6.71
CA ALA A 79 12.21 -18.01 6.45
C ALA A 79 13.68 -18.34 6.79
N GLU A 80 13.94 -19.50 7.41
CA GLU A 80 15.26 -19.92 7.91
C GLU A 80 15.82 -18.90 8.92
N VAL A 81 14.97 -18.43 9.83
CA VAL A 81 15.38 -17.54 10.94
C VAL A 81 14.89 -18.11 12.26
N ALA A 82 15.60 -17.81 13.36
CA ALA A 82 15.12 -18.18 14.69
C ALA A 82 13.80 -17.49 15.01
N THR A 83 12.87 -18.20 15.66
CA THR A 83 11.54 -17.64 16.06
C THR A 83 11.68 -16.39 16.91
N ALA A 84 12.66 -16.32 17.81
CA ALA A 84 12.94 -15.10 18.58
C ALA A 84 13.40 -13.94 17.68
N THR A 85 14.03 -14.21 16.56
CA THR A 85 14.40 -13.19 15.56
C THR A 85 13.16 -12.73 14.80
N ALA A 86 12.24 -13.63 14.44
CA ALA A 86 10.98 -13.27 13.80
C ALA A 86 10.16 -12.32 14.69
N TYR A 87 10.03 -12.62 15.99
CA TYR A 87 9.34 -11.75 16.96
C TYR A 87 10.02 -10.40 17.20
N ARG A 88 11.32 -10.28 16.96
CA ARG A 88 12.00 -8.96 16.98
C ARG A 88 11.64 -8.08 15.78
N HIS A 89 11.24 -8.68 14.67
CA HIS A 89 10.84 -7.95 13.47
C HIS A 89 9.36 -7.64 13.43
N PHE A 90 8.52 -8.56 13.91
CA PHE A 90 7.07 -8.49 13.83
C PHE A 90 6.44 -9.12 15.08
N SER A 91 5.44 -8.46 15.65
CA SER A 91 4.71 -8.95 16.83
C SER A 91 3.76 -10.10 16.49
N SER A 92 3.26 -10.17 15.26
CA SER A 92 2.28 -11.16 14.82
C SER A 92 2.39 -11.46 13.32
N VAL A 93 1.74 -12.53 12.89
CA VAL A 93 1.59 -12.85 11.45
C VAL A 93 0.74 -11.78 10.75
N ASP A 94 -0.25 -11.22 11.43
CA ASP A 94 -1.09 -10.16 10.87
C ASP A 94 -0.30 -8.87 10.58
N GLU A 95 0.66 -8.54 11.43
CA GLU A 95 1.58 -7.42 11.18
C GLU A 95 2.44 -7.68 9.93
N ILE A 96 2.92 -8.92 9.74
CA ILE A 96 3.66 -9.31 8.53
C ILE A 96 2.78 -9.18 7.29
N LEU A 97 1.52 -9.60 7.39
CA LEU A 97 0.57 -9.49 6.27
C LEU A 97 0.19 -8.04 5.97
N ALA A 98 0.10 -7.18 6.98
CA ALA A 98 -0.09 -5.74 6.79
C ALA A 98 1.07 -5.12 6.00
N GLU A 99 2.32 -5.47 6.31
CA GLU A 99 3.49 -5.05 5.53
C GLU A 99 3.50 -5.62 4.11
N TYR A 100 3.08 -6.87 3.94
CA TYR A 100 2.92 -7.45 2.61
C TYR A 100 1.90 -6.68 1.76
N ARG A 101 0.76 -6.32 2.34
CA ARG A 101 -0.26 -5.49 1.68
C ARG A 101 0.27 -4.09 1.37
N TYR A 102 1.05 -3.50 2.26
CA TYR A 102 1.72 -2.23 2.01
C TYR A 102 2.66 -2.31 0.81
N ASP A 103 3.47 -3.37 0.69
CA ASP A 103 4.35 -3.59 -0.47
C ASP A 103 3.55 -3.73 -1.78
N VAL A 104 2.37 -4.35 -1.75
CA VAL A 104 1.47 -4.43 -2.91
C VAL A 104 0.87 -3.06 -3.23
N GLY A 105 0.45 -2.31 -2.22
CA GLY A 105 -0.05 -0.93 -2.38
C GLY A 105 0.98 0.01 -2.99
N LEU A 106 2.27 -0.11 -2.60
CA LEU A 106 3.36 0.67 -3.21
C LEU A 106 3.54 0.39 -4.70
N ARG A 107 3.24 -0.82 -5.16
CA ARG A 107 3.29 -1.13 -6.61
C ARG A 107 2.15 -0.45 -7.34
N LEU A 108 0.94 -0.47 -6.77
CA LEU A 108 -0.21 0.23 -7.32
C LEU A 108 0.06 1.75 -7.37
N LEU A 109 0.55 2.34 -6.29
CA LEU A 109 0.90 3.76 -6.22
C LEU A 109 1.92 4.13 -7.30
N LYS A 110 2.98 3.34 -7.43
CA LYS A 110 4.00 3.56 -8.45
C LYS A 110 3.44 3.44 -9.88
N PHE A 111 2.49 2.56 -10.11
CA PHE A 111 1.80 2.45 -11.39
C PHE A 111 0.93 3.68 -11.64
N SER A 112 0.07 4.06 -10.68
CA SER A 112 -0.81 5.24 -10.77
C SER A 112 -0.03 6.53 -11.05
N GLN A 113 1.12 6.73 -10.37
CA GLN A 113 1.99 7.90 -10.57
C GLN A 113 2.61 7.98 -11.97
N LYS A 114 2.75 6.85 -12.67
CA LYS A 114 3.36 6.77 -14.00
C LYS A 114 2.34 6.70 -15.13
N ALA A 115 1.07 6.47 -14.81
CA ALA A 115 0.01 6.39 -15.80
C ALA A 115 -0.18 7.74 -16.50
N GLU A 116 -0.21 7.71 -17.83
CA GLU A 116 -0.39 8.91 -18.68
C GLU A 116 -1.85 9.15 -19.04
N SER A 117 -2.72 8.16 -18.83
CA SER A 117 -4.16 8.26 -19.00
C SER A 117 -4.77 9.24 -18.00
N GLN A 118 -5.97 9.74 -18.30
CA GLN A 118 -6.70 10.73 -17.52
C GLN A 118 -8.16 10.30 -17.32
N GLY A 119 -8.85 10.92 -16.37
CA GLY A 119 -10.27 10.73 -16.14
C GLY A 119 -10.68 9.30 -15.85
N VAL A 120 -11.78 8.86 -16.44
CA VAL A 120 -12.29 7.49 -16.32
C VAL A 120 -11.30 6.45 -16.88
N ALA A 121 -10.53 6.79 -17.92
CA ALA A 121 -9.52 5.89 -18.46
C ALA A 121 -8.38 5.65 -17.45
N LEU A 122 -7.96 6.68 -16.69
CA LEU A 122 -6.98 6.51 -15.62
C LEU A 122 -7.51 5.60 -14.51
N LEU A 123 -8.77 5.80 -14.09
CA LEU A 123 -9.41 4.94 -13.10
C LEU A 123 -9.47 3.48 -13.61
N ALA A 124 -9.76 3.28 -14.90
CA ALA A 124 -9.78 1.96 -15.51
C ALA A 124 -8.39 1.29 -15.50
N ASP A 125 -7.34 2.00 -15.89
CA ASP A 125 -5.97 1.47 -15.92
C ASP A 125 -5.46 1.10 -14.52
N VAL A 126 -5.66 1.97 -13.53
CA VAL A 126 -5.25 1.71 -12.15
C VAL A 126 -6.05 0.57 -11.53
N SER A 127 -7.35 0.48 -11.82
CA SER A 127 -8.20 -0.62 -11.37
C SER A 127 -7.83 -1.95 -12.03
N ALA A 128 -7.46 -1.95 -13.31
CA ALA A 128 -6.96 -3.14 -14.00
C ALA A 128 -5.63 -3.62 -13.40
N GLU A 129 -4.72 -2.71 -13.10
CA GLU A 129 -3.48 -3.05 -12.40
C GLU A 129 -3.76 -3.64 -11.00
N TRP A 130 -4.76 -3.09 -10.27
CA TRP A 130 -5.17 -3.68 -9.00
C TRP A 130 -5.69 -5.10 -9.14
N VAL A 131 -6.58 -5.38 -10.11
CA VAL A 131 -7.08 -6.74 -10.39
C VAL A 131 -5.91 -7.67 -10.68
N ARG A 132 -4.94 -7.28 -11.50
CA ARG A 132 -3.73 -8.04 -11.79
C ARG A 132 -2.89 -8.30 -10.52
N LEU A 133 -2.74 -7.31 -9.65
CA LEU A 133 -2.06 -7.46 -8.37
C LEU A 133 -2.82 -8.41 -7.44
N VAL A 134 -4.14 -8.35 -7.40
CA VAL A 134 -4.98 -9.27 -6.62
C VAL A 134 -4.84 -10.70 -7.13
N VAL A 135 -4.89 -10.95 -8.42
CA VAL A 135 -4.67 -12.30 -8.98
C VAL A 135 -3.32 -12.87 -8.54
N LYS A 136 -2.29 -12.05 -8.56
CA LYS A 136 -0.93 -12.46 -8.20
C LYS A 136 -0.69 -12.59 -6.70
N HIS A 137 -1.29 -11.73 -5.88
CA HIS A 137 -0.94 -11.55 -4.47
C HIS A 137 -2.12 -11.73 -3.51
N GLY A 138 -3.34 -11.67 -4.00
CA GLY A 138 -4.56 -11.51 -3.22
C GLY A 138 -4.87 -12.66 -2.28
N ARG A 139 -4.47 -13.89 -2.60
CA ARG A 139 -4.69 -15.05 -1.71
C ARG A 139 -4.10 -14.87 -0.30
N ALA A 140 -3.00 -14.12 -0.17
CA ALA A 140 -2.47 -13.76 1.14
C ALA A 140 -3.19 -12.55 1.75
N MET A 141 -3.83 -11.71 0.93
CA MET A 141 -4.46 -10.45 1.35
C MET A 141 -5.87 -10.67 1.93
N VAL A 142 -6.60 -11.71 1.49
CA VAL A 142 -7.99 -11.99 1.91
C VAL A 142 -8.11 -12.40 3.38
N HIS A 143 -7.02 -12.81 4.01
CA HIS A 143 -7.03 -13.32 5.39
C HIS A 143 -6.86 -12.24 6.46
N THR A 144 -6.60 -11.00 6.09
CA THR A 144 -6.49 -9.88 7.04
C THR A 144 -7.92 -9.44 7.43
N ARG A 145 -8.33 -9.77 8.64
CA ARG A 145 -9.61 -9.36 9.22
C ARG A 145 -9.41 -8.18 10.17
N SER A 146 -10.41 -7.33 10.26
CA SER A 146 -10.51 -6.27 11.26
C SER A 146 -11.99 -6.05 11.55
N ASP A 147 -12.33 -5.84 12.81
CA ASP A 147 -13.68 -5.47 13.24
C ASP A 147 -14.01 -4.01 12.88
N GLU A 148 -12.97 -3.22 12.61
CA GLU A 148 -13.13 -1.82 12.18
C GLU A 148 -13.39 -1.72 10.68
N GLY A 149 -14.26 -0.78 10.29
CA GLY A 149 -14.55 -0.44 8.90
C GLY A 149 -13.35 0.20 8.19
N TYR A 150 -13.43 0.26 6.86
CA TYR A 150 -12.38 0.82 6.01
C TYR A 150 -12.00 2.25 6.38
N LEU A 151 -12.99 3.16 6.50
CA LEU A 151 -12.72 4.58 6.79
C LEU A 151 -12.11 4.79 8.18
N ALA A 152 -12.55 4.04 9.19
CA ALA A 152 -11.97 4.11 10.53
C ALA A 152 -10.48 3.74 10.50
N ARG A 153 -10.14 2.64 9.84
CA ARG A 153 -8.74 2.19 9.68
C ARG A 153 -7.89 3.12 8.83
N LEU A 154 -8.46 3.70 7.77
CA LEU A 154 -7.77 4.69 6.95
C LEU A 154 -7.42 5.92 7.78
N ARG A 155 -8.38 6.44 8.56
CA ARG A 155 -8.20 7.61 9.43
C ARG A 155 -7.30 7.35 10.62
N SER A 156 -7.23 6.11 11.12
CA SER A 156 -6.24 5.71 12.14
C SER A 156 -4.81 5.54 11.57
N GLY A 157 -4.62 5.71 10.26
CA GLY A 157 -3.32 5.70 9.62
C GLY A 157 -2.79 4.29 9.32
N ALA A 158 -3.67 3.31 9.08
CA ALA A 158 -3.26 1.98 8.63
C ALA A 158 -2.47 2.09 7.31
N ARG A 159 -1.15 1.93 7.38
CA ARG A 159 -0.19 2.22 6.28
C ARG A 159 -0.57 1.60 4.94
N TYR A 160 -1.04 0.36 4.95
CA TYR A 160 -1.43 -0.35 3.73
C TYR A 160 -2.72 0.20 3.09
N LEU A 161 -3.61 0.83 3.87
CA LEU A 161 -4.79 1.54 3.35
C LEU A 161 -4.41 2.95 2.90
N THR A 162 -3.54 3.63 3.63
CA THR A 162 -3.06 4.97 3.26
C THR A 162 -2.38 4.96 1.90
N VAL A 163 -1.46 4.01 1.65
CA VAL A 163 -0.77 3.91 0.35
C VAL A 163 -1.72 3.52 -0.79
N GLN A 164 -2.74 2.72 -0.50
CA GLN A 164 -3.78 2.38 -1.48
C GLN A 164 -4.67 3.58 -1.79
N ALA A 165 -5.10 4.33 -0.78
CA ALA A 165 -5.88 5.56 -0.96
C ALA A 165 -5.09 6.61 -1.76
N GLU A 166 -3.79 6.79 -1.46
CA GLU A 166 -2.89 7.69 -2.21
C GLU A 166 -2.78 7.27 -3.69
N ALA A 167 -2.75 5.96 -3.97
CA ALA A 167 -2.73 5.46 -5.34
C ALA A 167 -4.01 5.75 -6.13
N LEU A 168 -5.14 5.92 -5.42
CA LEU A 168 -6.47 6.09 -5.99
C LEU A 168 -6.97 7.54 -5.98
N GLU A 169 -6.34 8.43 -5.23
CA GLU A 169 -6.75 9.84 -5.10
C GLU A 169 -6.92 10.50 -6.46
N ARG A 170 -5.85 10.56 -7.24
CA ARG A 170 -5.86 11.14 -8.59
C ARG A 170 -6.85 10.43 -9.54
N PRO A 171 -6.84 9.08 -9.69
CA PRO A 171 -7.78 8.39 -10.55
C PRO A 171 -9.25 8.66 -10.23
N ILE A 172 -9.61 8.68 -8.95
CA ILE A 172 -11.00 8.91 -8.53
C ILE A 172 -11.40 10.38 -8.74
N THR A 173 -10.55 11.33 -8.38
CA THR A 173 -10.83 12.76 -8.55
C THR A 173 -10.97 13.12 -10.02
N GLU A 174 -10.09 12.63 -10.90
CA GLU A 174 -10.18 12.90 -12.35
C GLU A 174 -11.41 12.22 -12.97
N ALA A 175 -11.73 10.99 -12.59
CA ALA A 175 -12.94 10.32 -13.05
C ALA A 175 -14.21 11.05 -12.60
N ALA A 176 -14.26 11.53 -11.34
CA ALA A 176 -15.37 12.33 -10.84
C ALA A 176 -15.56 13.61 -11.64
N ALA A 177 -14.46 14.32 -11.95
CA ALA A 177 -14.51 15.52 -12.78
C ALA A 177 -15.04 15.24 -14.19
N GLU A 178 -14.60 14.16 -14.84
CA GLU A 178 -15.09 13.75 -16.17
C GLU A 178 -16.58 13.37 -16.13
N LEU A 179 -17.06 12.75 -15.03
CA LEU A 179 -18.45 12.38 -14.82
C LEU A 179 -19.33 13.58 -14.40
N GLY A 180 -18.75 14.76 -14.22
CA GLY A 180 -19.47 15.98 -13.84
C GLY A 180 -19.99 15.97 -12.40
N ILE A 181 -19.34 15.21 -11.49
CA ILE A 181 -19.69 15.13 -10.07
C ILE A 181 -18.61 15.79 -9.19
N PRO A 182 -18.98 16.31 -8.00
CA PRO A 182 -17.99 16.82 -7.05
C PRO A 182 -16.96 15.77 -6.65
N ASP A 183 -15.76 16.22 -6.23
CA ASP A 183 -14.74 15.34 -5.68
C ASP A 183 -15.28 14.54 -4.48
N PRO A 184 -15.35 13.20 -4.57
CA PRO A 184 -15.92 12.36 -3.53
C PRO A 184 -14.98 12.15 -2.33
N GLY A 185 -13.71 12.54 -2.41
CA GLY A 185 -12.73 12.39 -1.33
C GLY A 185 -12.64 10.96 -0.78
N ASP A 186 -12.68 10.83 0.56
CA ASP A 186 -12.65 9.52 1.25
C ASP A 186 -13.81 8.59 0.84
N GLU A 187 -14.96 9.12 0.48
CA GLU A 187 -16.13 8.32 0.07
C GLU A 187 -15.89 7.63 -1.27
N GLY A 188 -15.17 8.27 -2.18
CA GLY A 188 -14.76 7.65 -3.45
C GLY A 188 -13.83 6.45 -3.23
N THR A 189 -12.84 6.58 -2.37
CA THR A 189 -11.96 5.45 -2.02
C THR A 189 -12.68 4.35 -1.25
N PHE A 190 -13.67 4.71 -0.43
CA PHE A 190 -14.54 3.76 0.26
C PHE A 190 -15.37 2.92 -0.71
N LEU A 191 -16.04 3.55 -1.67
CA LEU A 191 -16.82 2.86 -2.70
C LEU A 191 -15.94 1.94 -3.54
N TRP A 192 -14.78 2.44 -3.95
CA TRP A 192 -13.81 1.63 -4.69
C TRP A 192 -13.34 0.43 -3.86
N ASN A 193 -13.01 0.61 -2.58
CA ASN A 193 -12.54 -0.48 -1.71
C ASN A 193 -13.59 -1.59 -1.54
N ILE A 194 -14.88 -1.25 -1.49
CA ILE A 194 -15.96 -2.25 -1.41
C ILE A 194 -16.01 -3.08 -2.70
N LEU A 195 -16.03 -2.40 -3.85
CA LEU A 195 -16.17 -3.06 -5.14
C LEU A 195 -14.92 -3.89 -5.52
N PHE A 196 -13.74 -3.43 -5.16
CA PHE A 196 -12.47 -4.06 -5.52
C PHE A 196 -11.84 -4.87 -4.36
N ASP A 197 -12.65 -5.36 -3.42
CA ASP A 197 -12.15 -6.30 -2.39
C ASP A 197 -11.58 -7.55 -3.08
N PRO A 198 -10.39 -8.01 -2.69
CA PRO A 198 -9.78 -9.19 -3.29
C PRO A 198 -10.64 -10.46 -3.25
N ARG A 199 -11.50 -10.61 -2.24
CA ARG A 199 -12.41 -11.77 -2.12
C ARG A 199 -13.47 -11.73 -3.22
N GLU A 200 -14.06 -10.56 -3.44
CA GLU A 200 -15.09 -10.36 -4.45
C GLU A 200 -14.52 -10.52 -5.87
N ILE A 201 -13.29 -10.04 -6.10
CA ILE A 201 -12.58 -10.26 -7.37
C ILE A 201 -12.40 -11.76 -7.62
N PHE A 202 -11.94 -12.53 -6.62
CA PHE A 202 -11.81 -13.98 -6.78
C PHE A 202 -13.16 -14.69 -6.96
N ASP A 203 -14.21 -14.22 -6.31
CA ASP A 203 -15.54 -14.81 -6.49
C ASP A 203 -16.08 -14.58 -7.90
N LEU A 204 -15.95 -13.37 -8.43
CA LEU A 204 -16.28 -13.06 -9.83
C LEU A 204 -15.49 -13.91 -10.82
N MET A 205 -14.23 -14.20 -10.56
CA MET A 205 -13.40 -15.02 -11.44
C MET A 205 -13.71 -16.52 -11.31
N ASN A 206 -13.84 -17.03 -10.08
CA ASN A 206 -13.93 -18.47 -9.84
C ASN A 206 -15.36 -18.99 -9.84
N THR A 207 -16.34 -18.20 -9.39
CA THR A 207 -17.76 -18.61 -9.29
C THR A 207 -18.54 -18.20 -10.53
N VAL A 208 -18.31 -16.96 -11.03
CA VAL A 208 -18.99 -16.44 -12.22
C VAL A 208 -18.23 -16.77 -13.51
N GLY A 209 -16.93 -17.07 -13.42
CA GLY A 209 -16.09 -17.45 -14.58
C GLY A 209 -15.61 -16.27 -15.43
N LEU A 210 -15.51 -15.06 -14.86
CA LEU A 210 -15.05 -13.89 -15.58
C LEU A 210 -13.52 -13.86 -15.72
N SER A 211 -13.03 -13.36 -16.86
CA SER A 211 -11.60 -13.05 -17.04
C SER A 211 -11.20 -11.80 -16.23
N GLU A 212 -9.89 -11.62 -16.00
CA GLU A 212 -9.35 -10.42 -15.34
C GLU A 212 -9.84 -9.12 -16.01
N GLU A 213 -9.84 -9.08 -17.32
CA GLU A 213 -10.30 -7.94 -18.11
C GLU A 213 -11.81 -7.69 -17.93
N GLN A 214 -12.62 -8.76 -17.94
CA GLN A 214 -14.07 -8.65 -17.72
C GLN A 214 -14.40 -8.16 -16.32
N VAL A 215 -13.70 -8.68 -15.30
CA VAL A 215 -13.82 -8.22 -13.90
C VAL A 215 -13.49 -6.74 -13.82
N SER A 216 -12.32 -6.34 -14.31
CA SER A 216 -11.89 -4.94 -14.27
C SER A 216 -12.90 -4.00 -14.92
N ARG A 217 -13.33 -4.27 -16.16
CA ARG A 217 -14.30 -3.44 -16.88
C ARG A 217 -15.63 -3.32 -16.17
N ARG A 218 -16.17 -4.43 -15.65
CA ARG A 218 -17.46 -4.42 -14.92
C ARG A 218 -17.38 -3.65 -13.61
N LEU A 219 -16.30 -3.83 -12.84
CA LEU A 219 -16.11 -3.15 -11.57
C LEU A 219 -15.85 -1.66 -11.75
N VAL A 220 -15.14 -1.24 -12.81
CA VAL A 220 -14.98 0.18 -13.16
C VAL A 220 -16.32 0.81 -13.52
N ALA A 221 -17.12 0.16 -14.36
CA ALA A 221 -18.46 0.66 -14.69
C ALA A 221 -19.36 0.76 -13.46
N ALA A 222 -19.32 -0.24 -12.57
CA ALA A 222 -20.05 -0.20 -11.30
C ALA A 222 -19.55 0.92 -10.38
N CYS A 223 -18.24 1.17 -10.35
CA CYS A 223 -17.64 2.24 -9.56
C CYS A 223 -18.11 3.62 -10.06
N CYS A 224 -18.03 3.87 -11.36
CA CYS A 224 -18.53 5.11 -11.97
C CYS A 224 -20.02 5.33 -11.66
N GLY A 225 -20.86 4.29 -11.82
CA GLY A 225 -22.28 4.35 -11.49
C GLY A 225 -22.54 4.60 -9.99
N SER A 226 -21.74 3.98 -9.12
CA SER A 226 -21.82 4.21 -7.68
C SER A 226 -21.44 5.63 -7.29
N LEU A 227 -20.40 6.19 -7.87
CA LEU A 227 -19.97 7.57 -7.64
C LEU A 227 -21.08 8.57 -8.06
N GLN A 228 -21.69 8.37 -9.22
CA GLN A 228 -22.80 9.20 -9.70
C GLN A 228 -24.03 9.10 -8.80
N GLY A 229 -24.45 7.86 -8.45
CA GLY A 229 -25.61 7.64 -7.57
C GLY A 229 -25.40 8.22 -6.17
N TRP A 230 -24.20 8.04 -5.59
CA TRP A 230 -23.84 8.58 -4.29
C TRP A 230 -23.86 10.10 -4.26
N SER A 231 -23.28 10.75 -5.27
CA SER A 231 -23.29 12.21 -5.41
C SER A 231 -24.70 12.79 -5.53
N THR A 232 -25.60 12.12 -6.24
CA THR A 232 -27.00 12.58 -6.42
C THR A 232 -27.77 12.64 -5.09
N VAL A 233 -27.51 11.70 -4.16
CA VAL A 233 -28.17 11.67 -2.84
C VAL A 233 -27.58 12.73 -1.91
N ALA A 234 -26.28 12.99 -1.98
CA ALA A 234 -25.62 13.98 -1.13
C ALA A 234 -26.01 15.43 -1.44
N GLN A 235 -26.62 15.71 -2.61
CA GLN A 235 -27.08 17.04 -3.03
C GLN A 235 -28.53 17.35 -2.65
N ARG A 236 -29.27 16.38 -2.09
CA ARG A 236 -30.65 16.55 -1.60
C ARG A 236 -30.68 16.84 -0.11
#